data_68930f21188b17ae1cb9a80fd28f72b5
#
_entry.id   68930f21188b17ae1cb9a80fd28f72b5
#
_cell.length_a   1.000
_cell.length_b   1.000
_cell.length_c   1.000
_cell.angle_alpha   90.00
_cell.angle_beta   90.00
_cell.angle_gamma   90.00
#
_symmetry.space_group_name_H-M   'P 1'
#
loop_
_entity.id
_entity.type
_entity.pdbx_description
1 polymer ?
#
loop_
_entity_poly.entity_id
_entity_poly.type
_entity_poly.pdbx_seq_one_letter_code
_entity_poly.pdbx_strand_id
1 'polypeptide(L)'
;MPHRRLLLAAVALVVASALVLSVTAGTAVTVGTATAANIAGMSVFLDPGHPGVWDSSMTRQVPNGRGGTKACETSGTATNNGYSEHSFNWDVALRIRDALNQMGVRTQLSRDNDTTAGPCNDQRAAAANAMHPDAIVSVHADGGPPAGRGFHVNYSSPPLNDAQAGPAVRLANTMRDSLVASGLEPSTYIGSNGLYARADLAGLNLYQYPGVLVELGNMKNADEAAQMESADGRAHYAAAVTQGIVNYLSSKAPAGPAG
;
A
#
# COMPACT_ATOMS: atom_id res chain seq x y z
N MET A 1 80.94 -51.82 0.05
CA MET A 1 80.53 -50.54 0.62
C MET A 1 79.04 -50.39 0.39
N PRO A 2 78.18 -50.55 1.40
CA PRO A 2 76.76 -50.61 1.18
C PRO A 2 76.06 -49.30 1.44
N HIS A 3 75.21 -48.90 0.53
CA HIS A 3 74.31 -47.77 0.61
C HIS A 3 73.11 -48.08 1.55
N ARG A 4 72.99 -47.28 2.63
CA ARG A 4 71.76 -47.27 3.43
C ARG A 4 70.75 -46.39 2.79
N ARG A 5 69.54 -46.91 2.42
CA ARG A 5 68.36 -46.19 2.01
C ARG A 5 67.56 -45.80 3.28
N LEU A 6 67.38 -44.50 3.52
CA LEU A 6 66.36 -44.01 4.46
C LEU A 6 64.95 -43.98 3.81
N LEU A 7 64.08 -44.68 4.46
CA LEU A 7 62.66 -44.58 4.17
C LEU A 7 62.08 -43.42 5.02
N LEU A 8 61.57 -42.38 4.33
CA LEU A 8 60.78 -41.33 4.94
C LEU A 8 59.32 -41.74 4.84
N ALA A 9 58.68 -41.99 5.98
CA ALA A 9 57.21 -42.18 6.07
C ALA A 9 56.53 -40.82 6.13
N ALA A 10 55.73 -40.50 5.13
CA ALA A 10 54.87 -39.32 5.13
C ALA A 10 53.55 -39.65 5.87
N VAL A 11 53.35 -38.97 7.01
CA VAL A 11 52.08 -39.00 7.72
C VAL A 11 51.16 -37.96 7.09
N ALA A 12 50.10 -38.40 6.39
CA ALA A 12 49.07 -37.54 5.87
C ALA A 12 48.07 -37.20 6.98
N LEU A 13 48.04 -35.91 7.39
CA LEU A 13 47.07 -35.37 8.32
C LEU A 13 45.82 -34.98 7.53
N VAL A 14 44.74 -35.75 7.67
CA VAL A 14 43.42 -35.41 7.10
C VAL A 14 42.74 -34.43 8.06
N VAL A 15 42.70 -33.14 7.70
CA VAL A 15 41.90 -32.14 8.39
C VAL A 15 40.48 -32.18 7.82
N ALA A 16 39.58 -32.76 8.58
CA ALA A 16 38.14 -32.70 8.28
C ALA A 16 37.59 -31.31 8.66
N SER A 17 37.40 -30.45 7.67
CA SER A 17 36.71 -29.18 7.85
C SER A 17 35.19 -29.40 7.95
N ALA A 18 34.64 -29.33 9.15
CA ALA A 18 33.19 -29.31 9.35
C ALA A 18 32.65 -27.94 8.94
N LEU A 19 31.94 -27.91 7.83
CA LEU A 19 31.17 -26.74 7.36
C LEU A 19 29.95 -26.59 8.26
N VAL A 20 29.97 -25.65 9.21
CA VAL A 20 28.76 -25.31 9.98
C VAL A 20 27.89 -24.40 9.10
N LEU A 21 26.84 -24.97 8.49
CA LEU A 21 25.78 -24.19 7.86
C LEU A 21 24.96 -23.50 8.98
N SER A 22 25.20 -22.23 9.19
CA SER A 22 24.35 -21.39 10.02
C SER A 22 23.06 -21.09 9.21
N VAL A 23 21.99 -21.83 9.46
CA VAL A 23 20.66 -21.49 9.00
C VAL A 23 20.20 -20.31 9.86
N THR A 24 20.27 -19.09 9.33
CA THR A 24 19.57 -17.96 9.90
C THR A 24 18.08 -18.19 9.68
N ALA A 25 17.37 -18.59 10.73
CA ALA A 25 15.92 -18.60 10.73
C ALA A 25 15.43 -17.17 10.55
N GLY A 26 15.02 -16.83 9.33
CA GLY A 26 14.26 -15.62 9.05
C GLY A 26 13.02 -15.66 9.92
N THR A 27 12.84 -14.69 10.80
CA THR A 27 11.61 -14.49 11.55
C THR A 27 10.50 -14.14 10.54
N ALA A 28 9.79 -15.17 10.08
CA ALA A 28 8.52 -14.97 9.39
C ALA A 28 7.61 -14.27 10.42
N VAL A 29 7.17 -13.04 10.11
CA VAL A 29 6.13 -12.37 10.85
C VAL A 29 4.86 -13.21 10.64
N THR A 30 4.56 -14.08 11.58
CA THR A 30 3.29 -14.79 11.64
C THR A 30 2.22 -13.76 12.02
N VAL A 31 1.56 -13.18 11.01
CA VAL A 31 0.23 -12.60 11.20
C VAL A 31 -0.60 -13.76 11.74
N GLY A 32 -1.04 -13.65 12.99
CA GLY A 32 -1.63 -14.79 13.68
C GLY A 32 -2.82 -15.36 12.90
N THR A 33 -2.88 -16.67 12.74
CA THR A 33 -3.96 -17.40 12.07
C THR A 33 -5.36 -17.00 12.57
N ALA A 34 -5.48 -16.55 13.81
CA ALA A 34 -6.72 -16.03 14.40
C ALA A 34 -7.18 -14.72 13.75
N THR A 35 -6.29 -13.81 13.40
CA THR A 35 -6.64 -12.52 12.76
C THR A 35 -7.13 -12.75 11.31
N ALA A 36 -6.51 -13.65 10.57
CA ALA A 36 -6.94 -14.00 9.22
C ALA A 36 -8.33 -14.64 9.21
N ALA A 37 -8.62 -15.52 10.15
CA ALA A 37 -9.95 -16.16 10.27
C ALA A 37 -11.07 -15.15 10.59
N ASN A 38 -10.76 -14.06 11.28
CA ASN A 38 -11.74 -13.06 11.69
C ASN A 38 -12.17 -12.10 10.56
N ILE A 39 -11.33 -11.90 9.53
CA ILE A 39 -11.61 -10.99 8.40
C ILE A 39 -11.96 -11.73 7.11
N ALA A 40 -11.91 -13.06 7.11
CA ALA A 40 -12.26 -13.87 5.94
C ALA A 40 -13.72 -13.61 5.50
N GLY A 41 -13.92 -13.46 4.21
CA GLY A 41 -15.22 -13.12 3.62
C GLY A 41 -15.57 -11.63 3.60
N MET A 42 -14.83 -10.78 4.35
CA MET A 42 -14.94 -9.32 4.21
C MET A 42 -14.43 -8.84 2.85
N SER A 43 -14.69 -7.59 2.51
CA SER A 43 -14.40 -7.08 1.16
C SER A 43 -13.73 -5.71 1.17
N VAL A 44 -12.74 -5.53 0.28
CA VAL A 44 -11.97 -4.30 0.13
C VAL A 44 -11.90 -3.90 -1.34
N PHE A 45 -12.25 -2.65 -1.63
CA PHE A 45 -12.01 -2.06 -2.94
C PHE A 45 -10.67 -1.32 -2.91
N LEU A 46 -9.77 -1.67 -3.83
CA LEU A 46 -8.46 -1.06 -4.00
C LEU A 46 -8.47 -0.17 -5.24
N ASP A 47 -8.10 1.08 -5.08
CA ASP A 47 -8.06 2.06 -6.16
C ASP A 47 -6.62 2.52 -6.40
N PRO A 48 -5.84 1.82 -7.26
CA PRO A 48 -4.54 2.33 -7.69
C PRO A 48 -4.72 3.61 -8.50
N GLY A 49 -4.32 4.75 -7.92
CA GLY A 49 -4.53 6.07 -8.49
C GLY A 49 -3.90 6.26 -9.87
N HIS A 50 -4.43 7.22 -10.60
CA HIS A 50 -4.02 7.63 -11.94
C HIS A 50 -4.21 6.59 -13.05
N PRO A 51 -4.26 7.03 -14.31
CA PRO A 51 -4.31 6.15 -15.46
C PRO A 51 -2.91 5.66 -15.84
N GLY A 52 -2.81 4.44 -16.38
CA GLY A 52 -1.56 3.92 -16.93
C GLY A 52 -1.11 4.64 -18.20
N VAL A 53 -2.07 5.22 -18.94
CA VAL A 53 -1.81 6.07 -20.11
C VAL A 53 -2.66 7.32 -19.99
N TRP A 54 -2.05 8.48 -20.19
CA TRP A 54 -2.73 9.76 -20.26
C TRP A 54 -3.16 10.07 -21.71
N ASP A 55 -4.43 10.40 -21.91
CA ASP A 55 -4.95 10.95 -23.15
C ASP A 55 -5.96 12.09 -22.90
N SER A 56 -6.44 12.74 -23.97
CA SER A 56 -7.33 13.89 -23.85
C SER A 56 -8.71 13.59 -23.22
N SER A 57 -9.12 12.32 -23.16
CA SER A 57 -10.37 11.94 -22.49
C SER A 57 -10.30 12.16 -20.99
N MET A 58 -9.10 12.18 -20.41
CA MET A 58 -8.85 12.44 -18.98
C MET A 58 -9.20 13.87 -18.56
N THR A 59 -9.32 14.80 -19.51
CA THR A 59 -9.75 16.19 -19.23
C THR A 59 -11.25 16.38 -19.17
N ARG A 60 -12.04 15.35 -19.54
CA ARG A 60 -13.50 15.37 -19.47
C ARG A 60 -13.97 15.71 -18.06
N GLN A 61 -14.94 16.62 -17.96
CA GLN A 61 -15.48 17.03 -16.67
C GLN A 61 -16.44 15.96 -16.11
N VAL A 62 -16.22 15.59 -14.86
CA VAL A 62 -17.01 14.62 -14.11
C VAL A 62 -17.45 15.21 -12.76
N PRO A 63 -18.52 14.72 -12.13
CA PRO A 63 -18.95 15.20 -10.82
C PRO A 63 -17.85 15.08 -9.77
N ASN A 64 -17.71 16.10 -8.93
CA ASN A 64 -16.76 16.12 -7.81
C ASN A 64 -17.35 15.69 -6.46
N GLY A 65 -18.65 15.32 -6.44
CA GLY A 65 -19.38 14.93 -5.24
C GLY A 65 -19.86 16.10 -4.36
N ARG A 66 -19.56 17.37 -4.72
CA ARG A 66 -19.95 18.58 -3.96
C ARG A 66 -20.67 19.62 -4.82
N GLY A 67 -21.40 19.16 -5.83
CA GLY A 67 -22.21 20.04 -6.69
C GLY A 67 -21.46 20.70 -7.84
N GLY A 68 -20.14 20.45 -7.97
CA GLY A 68 -19.31 20.93 -9.08
C GLY A 68 -18.75 19.78 -9.91
N THR A 69 -17.81 20.12 -10.79
CA THR A 69 -17.07 19.17 -11.63
C THR A 69 -15.57 19.33 -11.48
N LYS A 70 -14.82 18.32 -11.91
CA LYS A 70 -13.37 18.35 -12.11
C LYS A 70 -12.97 17.44 -13.28
N ALA A 71 -11.72 17.48 -13.70
CA ALA A 71 -11.23 16.58 -14.72
C ALA A 71 -11.43 15.10 -14.31
N CYS A 72 -11.71 14.24 -15.30
CA CYS A 72 -11.87 12.80 -15.19
C CYS A 72 -10.77 12.17 -14.33
N GLU A 73 -9.51 12.53 -14.63
CA GLU A 73 -8.33 12.10 -13.91
C GLU A 73 -7.19 13.14 -14.05
N THR A 74 -6.14 12.96 -13.27
CA THR A 74 -4.86 13.65 -13.39
C THR A 74 -3.75 12.66 -13.78
N SER A 75 -2.67 13.17 -14.39
CA SER A 75 -1.57 12.30 -14.83
C SER A 75 -0.74 11.71 -13.69
N GLY A 76 -0.90 12.24 -12.48
CA GLY A 76 0.00 11.93 -11.38
C GLY A 76 1.36 12.62 -11.47
N THR A 77 2.25 12.22 -10.59
CA THR A 77 3.64 12.67 -10.56
C THR A 77 4.61 11.55 -10.99
N ALA A 78 5.90 11.77 -10.82
CA ALA A 78 6.96 10.78 -11.03
C ALA A 78 8.15 11.11 -10.14
N THR A 79 9.03 10.15 -9.88
CA THR A 79 10.36 10.43 -9.32
C THR A 79 11.19 11.30 -10.27
N ASN A 80 12.30 11.83 -9.80
CA ASN A 80 13.22 12.58 -10.66
C ASN A 80 13.89 11.70 -11.74
N ASN A 81 13.93 10.38 -11.53
CA ASN A 81 14.41 9.40 -12.51
C ASN A 81 13.33 8.98 -13.53
N GLY A 82 12.08 9.47 -13.37
CA GLY A 82 10.99 9.20 -14.31
C GLY A 82 10.14 7.99 -13.97
N TYR A 83 10.30 7.36 -12.78
CA TYR A 83 9.39 6.31 -12.33
C TYR A 83 8.05 6.92 -11.96
N SER A 84 6.99 6.53 -12.70
CA SER A 84 5.67 7.16 -12.60
C SER A 84 4.90 6.73 -11.34
N GLU A 85 4.09 7.65 -10.82
CA GLU A 85 3.20 7.38 -9.71
C GLU A 85 2.18 6.28 -10.03
N HIS A 86 1.58 6.28 -11.22
CA HIS A 86 0.61 5.26 -11.61
C HIS A 86 1.19 3.84 -11.57
N SER A 87 2.46 3.67 -11.96
CA SER A 87 3.14 2.36 -11.92
C SER A 87 3.49 1.94 -10.50
N PHE A 88 3.88 2.88 -9.64
CA PHE A 88 4.05 2.64 -8.22
C PHE A 88 2.72 2.20 -7.58
N ASN A 89 1.65 2.96 -7.79
CA ASN A 89 0.32 2.68 -7.24
C ASN A 89 -0.20 1.31 -7.68
N TRP A 90 0.02 0.95 -8.94
CA TRP A 90 -0.36 -0.34 -9.50
C TRP A 90 0.38 -1.51 -8.84
N ASP A 91 1.72 -1.46 -8.77
CA ASP A 91 2.54 -2.51 -8.15
C ASP A 91 2.16 -2.70 -6.68
N VAL A 92 2.04 -1.62 -5.91
CA VAL A 92 1.66 -1.66 -4.49
C VAL A 92 0.25 -2.23 -4.31
N ALA A 93 -0.74 -1.80 -5.11
CA ALA A 93 -2.11 -2.31 -5.03
C ALA A 93 -2.20 -3.81 -5.36
N LEU A 94 -1.42 -4.31 -6.33
CA LEU A 94 -1.37 -5.74 -6.62
C LEU A 94 -0.84 -6.55 -5.43
N ARG A 95 0.22 -6.09 -4.78
CA ARG A 95 0.78 -6.74 -3.58
C ARG A 95 -0.21 -6.75 -2.42
N ILE A 96 -0.92 -5.64 -2.19
CA ILE A 96 -1.99 -5.56 -1.17
C ILE A 96 -3.11 -6.54 -1.49
N ARG A 97 -3.58 -6.56 -2.75
CA ARG A 97 -4.61 -7.50 -3.23
C ARG A 97 -4.23 -8.94 -2.92
N ASP A 98 -3.01 -9.33 -3.31
CA ASP A 98 -2.55 -10.71 -3.18
C ASP A 98 -2.44 -11.12 -1.70
N ALA A 99 -1.95 -10.23 -0.84
CA ALA A 99 -1.87 -10.46 0.60
C ALA A 99 -3.26 -10.59 1.25
N LEU A 100 -4.21 -9.72 0.90
CA LEU A 100 -5.58 -9.77 1.41
C LEU A 100 -6.34 -11.01 0.92
N ASN A 101 -6.17 -11.40 -0.34
CA ASN A 101 -6.80 -12.59 -0.90
C ASN A 101 -6.30 -13.87 -0.21
N GLN A 102 -5.00 -13.94 0.16
CA GLN A 102 -4.45 -15.05 0.95
C GLN A 102 -5.08 -15.16 2.35
N MET A 103 -5.59 -14.05 2.90
CA MET A 103 -6.31 -14.01 4.18
C MET A 103 -7.84 -14.25 4.01
N GLY A 104 -8.31 -14.56 2.79
CA GLY A 104 -9.72 -14.79 2.51
C GLY A 104 -10.57 -13.53 2.36
N VAL A 105 -9.95 -12.35 2.28
CA VAL A 105 -10.64 -11.07 2.00
C VAL A 105 -10.90 -10.97 0.50
N ARG A 106 -12.12 -10.63 0.11
CA ARG A 106 -12.47 -10.40 -1.31
C ARG A 106 -12.01 -9.02 -1.74
N THR A 107 -11.24 -8.93 -2.82
CA THR A 107 -10.72 -7.67 -3.34
C THR A 107 -11.21 -7.39 -4.76
N GLN A 108 -11.38 -6.11 -5.09
CA GLN A 108 -11.59 -5.62 -6.44
C GLN A 108 -10.71 -4.39 -6.67
N LEU A 109 -10.14 -4.29 -7.88
CA LEU A 109 -9.35 -3.13 -8.32
C LEU A 109 -10.21 -2.17 -9.14
N SER A 110 -9.92 -0.88 -9.10
CA SER A 110 -10.61 0.15 -9.90
C SER A 110 -10.24 0.12 -11.38
N ARG A 111 -9.11 -0.47 -11.73
CA ARG A 111 -8.63 -0.66 -13.10
C ARG A 111 -7.98 -2.02 -13.27
N ASP A 112 -7.96 -2.54 -14.49
CA ASP A 112 -7.53 -3.91 -14.80
C ASP A 112 -6.06 -4.00 -15.20
N ASN A 113 -5.41 -2.89 -15.52
CA ASN A 113 -4.02 -2.83 -15.97
C ASN A 113 -3.41 -1.44 -15.77
N ASP A 114 -2.10 -1.31 -16.07
CA ASP A 114 -1.34 -0.06 -16.03
C ASP A 114 -0.94 0.42 -17.44
N THR A 115 -1.68 0.02 -18.48
CA THR A 115 -1.34 0.30 -19.88
C THR A 115 -2.48 0.97 -20.67
N THR A 116 -3.55 1.36 -20.00
CA THR A 116 -4.70 2.06 -20.59
C THR A 116 -5.07 3.30 -19.78
N ALA A 117 -5.88 4.18 -20.37
CA ALA A 117 -6.42 5.36 -19.69
C ALA A 117 -7.28 5.00 -18.47
N GLY A 118 -8.01 3.90 -18.54
CA GLY A 118 -8.84 3.42 -17.42
C GLY A 118 -10.08 4.30 -17.13
N PRO A 119 -10.79 4.01 -16.04
CA PRO A 119 -12.00 4.74 -15.67
C PRO A 119 -11.69 6.09 -14.99
N CYS A 120 -12.62 7.04 -15.14
CA CYS A 120 -12.57 8.32 -14.41
C CYS A 120 -12.85 8.15 -12.92
N ASN A 121 -12.50 9.15 -12.11
CA ASN A 121 -12.70 9.17 -10.66
C ASN A 121 -14.16 8.88 -10.23
N ASP A 122 -15.15 9.40 -10.95
CA ASP A 122 -16.57 9.12 -10.70
C ASP A 122 -16.95 7.67 -11.00
N GLN A 123 -16.38 7.08 -12.05
CA GLN A 123 -16.58 5.68 -12.41
C GLN A 123 -15.89 4.73 -11.42
N ARG A 124 -14.67 5.07 -10.96
CA ARG A 124 -13.95 4.34 -9.90
C ARG A 124 -14.77 4.33 -8.61
N ALA A 125 -15.30 5.49 -8.21
CA ALA A 125 -16.15 5.60 -7.04
C ALA A 125 -17.48 4.82 -7.21
N ALA A 126 -18.10 4.85 -8.40
CA ALA A 126 -19.30 4.07 -8.69
C ALA A 126 -19.04 2.56 -8.60
N ALA A 127 -17.91 2.07 -9.14
CA ALA A 127 -17.50 0.68 -9.04
C ALA A 127 -17.25 0.26 -7.57
N ALA A 128 -16.56 1.12 -6.80
CA ALA A 128 -16.36 0.89 -5.38
C ALA A 128 -17.69 0.79 -4.63
N ASN A 129 -18.62 1.71 -4.87
CA ASN A 129 -19.93 1.71 -4.23
C ASN A 129 -20.77 0.48 -4.61
N ALA A 130 -20.70 0.02 -5.87
CA ALA A 130 -21.42 -1.16 -6.35
C ALA A 130 -20.93 -2.47 -5.70
N MET A 131 -19.70 -2.51 -5.23
CA MET A 131 -19.13 -3.67 -4.52
C MET A 131 -19.65 -3.79 -3.09
N HIS A 132 -20.18 -2.71 -2.49
CA HIS A 132 -20.56 -2.63 -1.07
C HIS A 132 -19.43 -3.06 -0.13
N PRO A 133 -18.22 -2.47 -0.22
CA PRO A 133 -17.05 -2.96 0.48
C PRO A 133 -17.04 -2.57 1.97
N ASP A 134 -16.30 -3.33 2.76
CA ASP A 134 -16.01 -2.99 4.15
C ASP A 134 -15.05 -1.81 4.28
N ALA A 135 -14.16 -1.64 3.30
CA ALA A 135 -13.25 -0.50 3.18
C ALA A 135 -12.89 -0.22 1.71
N ILE A 136 -12.62 1.06 1.42
CA ILE A 136 -12.07 1.54 0.14
C ILE A 136 -10.72 2.18 0.45
N VAL A 137 -9.66 1.76 -0.27
CA VAL A 137 -8.32 2.32 -0.12
C VAL A 137 -7.78 2.73 -1.48
N SER A 138 -7.67 4.04 -1.71
CA SER A 138 -6.98 4.59 -2.86
C SER A 138 -5.49 4.74 -2.55
N VAL A 139 -4.64 4.23 -3.43
CA VAL A 139 -3.18 4.16 -3.26
C VAL A 139 -2.52 5.17 -4.19
N HIS A 140 -1.71 6.05 -3.60
CA HIS A 140 -1.03 7.16 -4.25
C HIS A 140 0.39 7.38 -3.69
N ALA A 141 1.16 8.25 -4.34
CA ALA A 141 2.43 8.80 -3.86
C ALA A 141 2.57 10.26 -4.33
N ASP A 142 2.68 11.18 -3.40
CA ASP A 142 2.62 12.62 -3.65
C ASP A 142 3.85 13.17 -4.39
N GLY A 143 3.69 14.34 -5.00
CA GLY A 143 4.74 15.14 -5.63
C GLY A 143 4.98 16.46 -4.89
N GLY A 144 5.36 16.40 -3.64
CA GLY A 144 5.60 17.55 -2.78
C GLY A 144 6.95 18.25 -2.98
N PRO A 145 7.29 19.24 -2.13
CA PRO A 145 8.62 19.88 -2.14
C PRO A 145 9.73 18.84 -1.92
N PRO A 146 10.88 18.91 -2.63
CA PRO A 146 11.94 17.90 -2.52
C PRO A 146 12.50 17.67 -1.11
N ALA A 147 12.48 18.70 -0.25
CA ALA A 147 12.89 18.59 1.15
C ALA A 147 11.80 17.97 2.05
N GLY A 148 10.55 17.93 1.60
CA GLY A 148 9.44 17.30 2.31
C GLY A 148 9.47 15.80 2.12
N ARG A 149 8.99 15.07 3.13
CA ARG A 149 8.88 13.61 3.11
C ARG A 149 7.72 13.13 3.96
N GLY A 150 7.42 11.86 3.87
CA GLY A 150 6.47 11.17 4.72
C GLY A 150 5.08 11.04 4.08
N PHE A 151 4.32 10.10 4.64
CA PHE A 151 2.98 9.74 4.18
C PHE A 151 1.90 10.66 4.76
N HIS A 152 0.75 10.72 4.09
CA HIS A 152 -0.48 11.25 4.67
C HIS A 152 -1.71 10.49 4.19
N VAL A 153 -2.69 10.35 5.09
CA VAL A 153 -3.96 9.67 4.82
C VAL A 153 -5.05 10.71 4.68
N ASN A 154 -5.63 10.79 3.49
CA ASN A 154 -6.69 11.72 3.16
C ASN A 154 -8.06 11.08 3.41
N TYR A 155 -9.00 11.87 3.93
CA TYR A 155 -10.41 11.50 4.09
C TYR A 155 -11.32 12.68 3.76
N SER A 156 -12.57 12.41 3.33
CA SER A 156 -13.54 13.46 2.97
C SER A 156 -13.96 14.26 4.19
N SER A 157 -13.85 15.58 4.12
CA SER A 157 -14.28 16.50 5.18
C SER A 157 -14.68 17.87 4.58
N PRO A 158 -15.84 18.46 5.02
CA PRO A 158 -16.82 17.85 5.90
C PRO A 158 -17.45 16.59 5.28
N PRO A 159 -17.93 15.63 6.10
CA PRO A 159 -18.51 14.40 5.59
C PRO A 159 -19.82 14.65 4.82
N LEU A 160 -20.07 13.84 3.78
CA LEU A 160 -21.28 13.91 2.94
C LEU A 160 -22.30 12.80 3.24
N ASN A 161 -21.88 11.80 4.03
CA ASN A 161 -22.72 10.69 4.48
C ASN A 161 -22.16 10.06 5.77
N ASP A 162 -22.92 9.14 6.37
CA ASP A 162 -22.56 8.51 7.64
C ASP A 162 -21.27 7.65 7.55
N ALA A 163 -20.99 7.05 6.40
CA ALA A 163 -19.76 6.26 6.21
C ALA A 163 -18.51 7.17 6.26
N GLN A 164 -18.63 8.42 5.80
CA GLN A 164 -17.56 9.42 5.85
C GLN A 164 -17.44 10.07 7.24
N ALA A 165 -18.57 10.26 7.96
CA ALA A 165 -18.60 10.98 9.25
C ALA A 165 -17.87 10.23 10.38
N GLY A 166 -17.86 8.92 10.38
CA GLY A 166 -17.25 8.11 11.45
C GLY A 166 -16.36 6.99 10.92
N PRO A 167 -16.90 6.01 10.17
CA PRO A 167 -16.15 4.86 9.68
C PRO A 167 -14.91 5.21 8.85
N ALA A 168 -14.99 6.17 7.94
CA ALA A 168 -13.83 6.60 7.14
C ALA A 168 -12.75 7.30 8.01
N VAL A 169 -13.17 8.08 9.01
CA VAL A 169 -12.24 8.71 9.96
C VAL A 169 -11.53 7.65 10.81
N ARG A 170 -12.24 6.60 11.25
CA ARG A 170 -11.61 5.47 11.94
C ARG A 170 -10.62 4.73 11.04
N LEU A 171 -11.00 4.47 9.77
CA LEU A 171 -10.09 3.86 8.79
C LEU A 171 -8.85 4.72 8.60
N ALA A 172 -8.99 6.04 8.46
CA ALA A 172 -7.86 6.96 8.31
C ALA A 172 -6.91 6.93 9.52
N ASN A 173 -7.45 6.94 10.75
CA ASN A 173 -6.64 6.86 11.97
C ASN A 173 -5.93 5.51 12.07
N THR A 174 -6.65 4.39 11.86
CA THR A 174 -6.08 3.04 11.92
C THR A 174 -4.98 2.86 10.85
N MET A 175 -5.19 3.38 9.65
CA MET A 175 -4.19 3.36 8.58
C MET A 175 -2.95 4.16 9.00
N ARG A 176 -3.11 5.42 9.44
CA ARG A 176 -2.02 6.26 9.94
C ARG A 176 -1.23 5.55 11.03
N ASP A 177 -1.89 4.97 12.03
CA ASP A 177 -1.23 4.29 13.15
C ASP A 177 -0.44 3.07 12.68
N SER A 178 -0.97 2.32 11.72
CA SER A 178 -0.31 1.15 11.12
C SER A 178 0.90 1.54 10.28
N LEU A 179 0.82 2.62 9.51
CA LEU A 179 1.95 3.14 8.74
C LEU A 179 3.09 3.60 9.68
N VAL A 180 2.77 4.32 10.76
CA VAL A 180 3.75 4.70 11.81
C VAL A 180 4.36 3.46 12.46
N ALA A 181 3.55 2.48 12.84
CA ALA A 181 4.03 1.23 13.46
C ALA A 181 4.95 0.42 12.51
N SER A 182 4.80 0.61 11.20
CA SER A 182 5.67 0.01 10.18
C SER A 182 6.96 0.80 9.93
N GLY A 183 7.20 1.89 10.66
CA GLY A 183 8.39 2.73 10.54
C GLY A 183 8.32 3.82 9.48
N LEU A 184 7.15 4.03 8.86
CA LEU A 184 6.94 5.15 7.95
C LEU A 184 6.68 6.44 8.74
N GLU A 185 7.18 7.58 8.25
CA GLU A 185 7.02 8.88 8.91
C GLU A 185 5.79 9.64 8.40
N PRO A 186 5.04 10.33 9.27
CA PRO A 186 4.01 11.27 8.85
C PRO A 186 4.59 12.42 8.01
N SER A 187 3.82 12.93 7.05
CA SER A 187 4.23 14.01 6.16
C SER A 187 4.70 15.25 6.94
N THR A 188 5.85 15.78 6.53
CA THR A 188 6.48 16.98 7.10
C THR A 188 6.03 18.27 6.42
N TYR A 189 5.24 18.20 5.34
CA TYR A 189 4.93 19.36 4.50
C TYR A 189 3.43 19.58 4.26
N ILE A 190 2.58 18.61 4.56
CA ILE A 190 1.13 18.72 4.34
C ILE A 190 0.36 17.88 5.36
N GLY A 191 -0.88 18.30 5.66
CA GLY A 191 -1.70 17.66 6.67
C GLY A 191 -1.21 17.93 8.10
N SER A 192 -1.64 17.10 9.02
CA SER A 192 -1.22 17.14 10.43
C SER A 192 -1.16 15.73 10.99
N ASN A 193 -0.02 15.36 11.55
CA ASN A 193 0.19 14.04 12.17
C ASN A 193 -0.22 12.88 11.23
N GLY A 194 0.17 12.97 9.93
CA GLY A 194 -0.14 11.95 8.93
C GLY A 194 -1.60 11.88 8.49
N LEU A 195 -2.44 12.83 8.85
CA LEU A 195 -3.84 12.92 8.43
C LEU A 195 -4.10 14.21 7.66
N TYR A 196 -4.95 14.15 6.64
CA TYR A 196 -5.32 15.31 5.86
C TYR A 196 -6.81 15.29 5.47
N ALA A 197 -7.59 16.15 6.10
CA ALA A 197 -9.03 16.33 5.80
C ALA A 197 -9.21 17.09 4.48
N ARG A 198 -9.92 16.53 3.51
CA ARG A 198 -10.04 17.05 2.14
C ARG A 198 -11.50 17.20 1.71
N ALA A 199 -11.78 18.29 0.98
CA ALA A 199 -13.07 18.52 0.33
C ALA A 199 -13.02 18.44 -1.20
N ASP A 200 -11.82 18.42 -1.79
CA ASP A 200 -11.59 18.59 -3.22
C ASP A 200 -11.28 17.28 -3.97
N LEU A 201 -11.15 16.15 -3.26
CA LEU A 201 -10.90 14.84 -3.88
C LEU A 201 -12.22 14.16 -4.25
N ALA A 202 -12.51 14.07 -5.56
CA ALA A 202 -13.78 13.56 -6.07
C ALA A 202 -14.07 12.12 -5.63
N GLY A 203 -13.08 11.21 -5.71
CA GLY A 203 -13.22 9.84 -5.25
C GLY A 203 -13.70 9.76 -3.81
N LEU A 204 -13.01 10.45 -2.89
CA LEU A 204 -13.37 10.48 -1.47
C LEU A 204 -14.76 11.05 -1.23
N ASN A 205 -15.14 12.11 -1.97
CA ASN A 205 -16.46 12.72 -1.84
C ASN A 205 -17.59 11.81 -2.31
N LEU A 206 -17.35 11.01 -3.36
CA LEU A 206 -18.32 10.14 -4.00
C LEU A 206 -18.47 8.77 -3.33
N TYR A 207 -17.55 8.37 -2.45
CA TYR A 207 -17.62 7.11 -1.72
C TYR A 207 -18.81 7.08 -0.76
N GLN A 208 -19.60 6.02 -0.84
CA GLN A 208 -20.73 5.71 0.08
C GLN A 208 -20.34 4.70 1.16
N TYR A 209 -19.16 4.19 1.14
CA TYR A 209 -18.56 3.27 2.09
C TYR A 209 -17.27 3.88 2.69
N PRO A 210 -16.76 3.33 3.82
CA PRO A 210 -15.57 3.88 4.46
C PRO A 210 -14.39 3.90 3.49
N GLY A 211 -13.91 5.09 3.13
CA GLY A 211 -12.85 5.26 2.13
C GLY A 211 -11.79 6.26 2.55
N VAL A 212 -10.54 5.95 2.20
CA VAL A 212 -9.36 6.80 2.37
C VAL A 212 -8.53 6.82 1.09
N LEU A 213 -7.73 7.89 0.91
CA LEU A 213 -6.66 7.97 -0.07
C LEU A 213 -5.35 8.10 0.69
N VAL A 214 -4.42 7.18 0.45
CA VAL A 214 -3.13 7.13 1.14
C VAL A 214 -2.04 7.60 0.19
N GLU A 215 -1.42 8.72 0.52
CA GLU A 215 -0.17 9.18 -0.10
C GLU A 215 0.99 8.56 0.68
N LEU A 216 1.69 7.60 0.08
CA LEU A 216 2.65 6.76 0.78
C LEU A 216 4.02 7.43 1.01
N GLY A 217 4.24 8.60 0.42
CA GLY A 217 5.45 9.41 0.54
C GLY A 217 5.53 10.42 -0.60
N ASN A 218 6.66 11.10 -0.71
CA ASN A 218 6.91 12.15 -1.69
C ASN A 218 7.89 11.67 -2.77
N MET A 219 7.42 11.44 -3.98
CA MET A 219 8.24 11.01 -5.13
C MET A 219 9.32 12.03 -5.56
N LYS A 220 9.26 13.27 -5.04
CA LYS A 220 10.28 14.31 -5.28
C LYS A 220 11.38 14.30 -4.22
N ASN A 221 11.18 13.61 -3.10
CA ASN A 221 12.22 13.37 -2.10
C ASN A 221 13.14 12.24 -2.57
N ALA A 222 14.46 12.44 -2.55
CA ALA A 222 15.41 11.48 -3.12
C ALA A 222 15.43 10.13 -2.39
N ASP A 223 15.29 10.14 -1.06
CA ASP A 223 15.35 8.92 -0.25
C ASP A 223 14.05 8.09 -0.43
N GLU A 224 12.90 8.76 -0.44
CA GLU A 224 11.60 8.09 -0.67
C GLU A 224 11.45 7.62 -2.12
N ALA A 225 11.93 8.39 -3.09
CA ALA A 225 11.98 7.99 -4.50
C ALA A 225 12.79 6.69 -4.68
N ALA A 226 13.96 6.59 -4.04
CA ALA A 226 14.79 5.38 -4.09
C ALA A 226 14.07 4.16 -3.48
N GLN A 227 13.30 4.34 -2.40
CA GLN A 227 12.46 3.28 -1.83
C GLN A 227 11.35 2.87 -2.81
N MET A 228 10.63 3.82 -3.39
CA MET A 228 9.53 3.56 -4.33
C MET A 228 9.99 2.87 -5.61
N GLU A 229 11.19 3.20 -6.11
CA GLU A 229 11.80 2.58 -7.28
C GLU A 229 12.27 1.14 -6.99
N SER A 230 12.54 0.79 -5.74
CA SER A 230 12.99 -0.56 -5.36
C SER A 230 11.82 -1.53 -5.13
N ALA A 231 12.03 -2.81 -5.48
CA ALA A 231 11.04 -3.86 -5.24
C ALA A 231 10.77 -4.09 -3.75
N ASP A 232 11.81 -3.99 -2.92
CA ASP A 232 11.73 -4.18 -1.46
C ASP A 232 11.00 -3.00 -0.80
N GLY A 233 11.25 -1.78 -1.25
CA GLY A 233 10.53 -0.61 -0.76
C GLY A 233 9.04 -0.67 -1.10
N ARG A 234 8.67 -1.05 -2.33
CA ARG A 234 7.26 -1.25 -2.68
C ARG A 234 6.60 -2.38 -1.89
N ALA A 235 7.33 -3.46 -1.60
CA ALA A 235 6.84 -4.52 -0.73
C ALA A 235 6.61 -4.02 0.71
N HIS A 236 7.50 -3.16 1.23
CA HIS A 236 7.35 -2.53 2.54
C HIS A 236 6.11 -1.64 2.62
N TYR A 237 5.91 -0.73 1.64
CA TYR A 237 4.69 0.10 1.56
C TYR A 237 3.42 -0.76 1.49
N ALA A 238 3.41 -1.78 0.66
CA ALA A 238 2.27 -2.68 0.52
C ALA A 238 1.96 -3.43 1.83
N ALA A 239 2.98 -3.92 2.53
CA ALA A 239 2.81 -4.60 3.82
C ALA A 239 2.22 -3.66 4.89
N ALA A 240 2.71 -2.41 4.95
CA ALA A 240 2.22 -1.40 5.88
C ALA A 240 0.74 -1.05 5.65
N VAL A 241 0.34 -0.83 4.38
CA VAL A 241 -1.08 -0.58 4.02
C VAL A 241 -1.94 -1.80 4.30
N THR A 242 -1.47 -3.01 3.94
CA THR A 242 -2.18 -4.27 4.23
C THR A 242 -2.44 -4.40 5.72
N GLN A 243 -1.45 -4.12 6.58
CA GLN A 243 -1.64 -4.17 8.03
C GLN A 243 -2.68 -3.15 8.51
N GLY A 244 -2.71 -1.93 7.93
CA GLY A 244 -3.72 -0.92 8.22
C GLY A 244 -5.14 -1.40 7.88
N ILE A 245 -5.31 -2.03 6.71
CA ILE A 245 -6.57 -2.64 6.29
C ILE A 245 -6.98 -3.76 7.24
N VAL A 246 -6.08 -4.69 7.55
CA VAL A 246 -6.34 -5.82 8.45
C VAL A 246 -6.76 -5.34 9.84
N ASN A 247 -6.06 -4.36 10.41
CA ASN A 247 -6.38 -3.79 11.71
C ASN A 247 -7.78 -3.14 11.71
N TYR A 248 -8.13 -2.40 10.65
CA TYR A 248 -9.45 -1.80 10.51
C TYR A 248 -10.55 -2.85 10.38
N LEU A 249 -10.39 -3.85 9.51
CA LEU A 249 -11.36 -4.93 9.32
C LEU A 249 -11.57 -5.74 10.60
N SER A 250 -10.49 -6.06 11.29
CA SER A 250 -10.54 -6.78 12.57
C SER A 250 -11.31 -6.03 13.65
N SER A 251 -11.25 -4.69 13.64
CA SER A 251 -12.01 -3.85 14.57
C SER A 251 -13.51 -3.80 14.28
N LYS A 252 -13.95 -4.21 13.07
CA LYS A 252 -15.36 -4.31 12.66
C LYS A 252 -15.94 -5.70 12.92
N ALA A 253 -15.10 -6.72 12.95
CA ALA A 253 -15.55 -8.08 13.14
C ALA A 253 -16.19 -8.26 14.54
N PRO A 254 -17.28 -9.01 14.67
CA PRO A 254 -17.83 -9.31 15.98
C PRO A 254 -16.77 -10.01 16.83
N ALA A 255 -16.70 -9.67 18.12
CA ALA A 255 -15.85 -10.37 19.06
C ALA A 255 -16.18 -11.87 18.96
N GLY A 256 -15.18 -12.69 18.62
CA GLY A 256 -15.36 -14.14 18.62
C GLY A 256 -15.85 -14.60 20.00
N PRO A 257 -16.56 -15.75 20.12
CA PRO A 257 -16.96 -16.28 21.39
C PRO A 257 -15.73 -16.37 22.30
N ALA A 258 -15.85 -15.79 23.49
CA ALA A 258 -14.80 -15.92 24.51
C ALA A 258 -14.67 -17.42 24.82
N GLY A 259 -13.51 -18.01 24.44
CA GLY A 259 -13.17 -19.39 24.71
C GLY A 259 -12.89 -19.63 26.20
#